data_42f3718d4bef00c103227c2e2c34012f
#
_entry.id   42f3718d4bef00c103227c2e2c34012f
#
_cell.length_a   1.000
_cell.length_b   1.000
_cell.length_c   1.000
_cell.angle_alpha   90.00
_cell.angle_beta   90.00
_cell.angle_gamma   90.00
#
_symmetry.space_group_name_H-M   'P 1'
#
loop_
_entity.id
_entity.type
_entity.pdbx_description
1 polymer ?
#
loop_
_entity_poly.entity_id
_entity_poly.type
_entity_poly.pdbx_seq_one_letter_code
_entity_poly.pdbx_strand_id
1 'polypeptide(L)'
;SDSKPADLDKADRQIIQLKIEQAALQTENAKASEKRLAAIAGELESLEQRSAELTAAWDGIKARMAEVAKLQQQLEDQRHNLDVAQREGKLEAAAELTYAKLPALEQELAAAKDAVAESQLVDEEVTAPHIASVISSWTGIPVDKMLEGEREKLLGMEAIIGQRIIGQSEA
;
A
#
# COMPACT_ATOMS: atom_id res chain seq x y z
N SER A 1 -3.09 -0.24 14.11
CA SER A 1 -3.21 -1.67 13.90
C SER A 1 -2.24 -2.13 12.82
N ASP A 2 -1.23 -2.85 13.26
CA ASP A 2 -0.15 -3.34 12.41
C ASP A 2 -0.42 -4.76 11.89
N SER A 3 -1.69 -5.08 11.59
CA SER A 3 -2.01 -6.41 11.09
C SER A 3 -1.50 -6.59 9.65
N LYS A 4 -0.71 -7.64 9.44
CA LYS A 4 -0.24 -8.01 8.10
C LYS A 4 -1.42 -8.29 7.16
N PRO A 5 -1.30 -7.97 5.87
CA PRO A 5 -2.26 -8.41 4.87
C PRO A 5 -2.47 -9.93 4.91
N ALA A 6 -3.69 -10.37 4.66
CA ALA A 6 -4.04 -11.80 4.72
C ALA A 6 -3.16 -12.65 3.79
N ASP A 7 -2.87 -12.17 2.59
CA ASP A 7 -2.05 -12.90 1.62
C ASP A 7 -0.60 -13.06 2.09
N LEU A 8 -0.03 -12.03 2.73
CA LEU A 8 1.30 -12.08 3.32
C LEU A 8 1.33 -13.06 4.50
N ASP A 9 0.35 -12.99 5.40
CA ASP A 9 0.23 -13.89 6.53
C ASP A 9 0.11 -15.34 6.07
N LYS A 10 -0.67 -15.61 5.05
CA LYS A 10 -0.83 -16.93 4.45
C LYS A 10 0.49 -17.46 3.88
N ALA A 11 1.21 -16.63 3.12
CA ALA A 11 2.52 -16.99 2.57
C ALA A 11 3.52 -17.32 3.67
N ASP A 12 3.58 -16.51 4.72
CA ASP A 12 4.48 -16.71 5.85
C ASP A 12 4.17 -18.00 6.62
N ARG A 13 2.88 -18.31 6.80
CA ARG A 13 2.45 -19.57 7.44
C ARG A 13 2.82 -20.79 6.61
N GLN A 14 2.65 -20.72 5.29
CA GLN A 14 3.06 -21.79 4.38
C GLN A 14 4.56 -22.01 4.42
N ILE A 15 5.35 -20.95 4.49
CA ILE A 15 6.81 -21.02 4.63
C ILE A 15 7.18 -21.79 5.92
N ILE A 16 6.55 -21.44 7.04
CA ILE A 16 6.79 -22.08 8.32
C ILE A 16 6.47 -23.58 8.25
N GLN A 17 5.30 -23.94 7.70
CA GLN A 17 4.89 -25.33 7.53
C GLN A 17 5.87 -26.14 6.69
N LEU A 18 6.32 -25.57 5.56
CA LEU A 18 7.29 -26.24 4.69
C LEU A 18 8.66 -26.37 5.35
N LYS A 19 9.09 -25.39 6.14
CA LYS A 19 10.36 -25.49 6.90
C LYS A 19 10.30 -26.58 7.97
N ILE A 20 9.15 -26.76 8.62
CA ILE A 20 8.95 -27.83 9.59
C ILE A 20 9.03 -29.20 8.89
N GLU A 21 8.33 -29.36 7.77
CA GLU A 21 8.36 -30.59 6.96
C GLU A 21 9.78 -30.86 6.46
N GLN A 22 10.48 -29.85 5.96
CA GLN A 22 11.86 -29.93 5.50
C GLN A 22 12.79 -30.46 6.62
N ALA A 23 12.69 -29.90 7.82
CA ALA A 23 13.48 -30.32 8.95
C ALA A 23 13.21 -31.77 9.33
N ALA A 24 11.94 -32.18 9.33
CA ALA A 24 11.55 -33.56 9.63
C ALA A 24 12.10 -34.55 8.59
N LEU A 25 12.02 -34.23 7.30
CA LEU A 25 12.51 -35.10 6.21
C LEU A 25 14.04 -35.17 6.19
N GLN A 26 14.73 -34.10 6.54
CA GLN A 26 16.20 -34.09 6.64
C GLN A 26 16.71 -35.06 7.72
N THR A 27 15.97 -35.25 8.82
CA THR A 27 16.36 -36.18 9.87
C THR A 27 16.11 -37.66 9.48
N GLU A 28 15.18 -37.92 8.58
CA GLU A 28 14.85 -39.30 8.15
C GLU A 28 15.88 -39.92 7.21
N ASN A 29 16.66 -39.11 6.50
CA ASN A 29 17.76 -39.52 5.63
C ASN A 29 17.44 -40.64 4.62
N ALA A 30 16.17 -40.71 4.18
CA ALA A 30 15.70 -41.72 3.23
C ALA A 30 15.75 -41.20 1.79
N LYS A 31 16.10 -42.08 0.82
CA LYS A 31 16.10 -41.72 -0.60
C LYS A 31 14.72 -41.25 -1.09
N ALA A 32 13.64 -41.80 -0.53
CA ALA A 32 12.28 -41.40 -0.85
C ALA A 32 12.00 -39.93 -0.50
N SER A 33 12.72 -39.40 0.48
CA SER A 33 12.57 -38.00 0.94
C SER A 33 13.31 -37.00 0.05
N GLU A 34 14.30 -37.42 -0.75
CA GLU A 34 15.12 -36.52 -1.60
C GLU A 34 14.26 -35.76 -2.62
N LYS A 35 13.31 -36.45 -3.26
CA LYS A 35 12.42 -35.85 -4.25
C LYS A 35 11.49 -34.81 -3.60
N ARG A 36 10.96 -35.15 -2.42
CA ARG A 36 10.10 -34.22 -1.67
C ARG A 36 10.88 -33.01 -1.16
N LEU A 37 12.12 -33.24 -0.67
CA LEU A 37 13.02 -32.16 -0.23
C LEU A 37 13.35 -31.19 -1.38
N ALA A 38 13.61 -31.70 -2.58
CA ALA A 38 13.85 -30.87 -3.76
C ALA A 38 12.59 -30.02 -4.11
N ALA A 39 11.41 -30.64 -4.05
CA ALA A 39 10.15 -29.94 -4.29
C ALA A 39 9.91 -28.84 -3.25
N ILE A 40 10.17 -29.15 -1.97
CA ILE A 40 10.03 -28.17 -0.87
C ILE A 40 10.99 -26.99 -1.08
N ALA A 41 12.25 -27.26 -1.47
CA ALA A 41 13.22 -26.20 -1.74
C ALA A 41 12.72 -25.22 -2.81
N GLY A 42 12.13 -25.73 -3.90
CA GLY A 42 11.54 -24.92 -4.96
C GLY A 42 10.31 -24.13 -4.49
N GLU A 43 9.43 -24.76 -3.72
CA GLU A 43 8.26 -24.11 -3.14
C GLU A 43 8.66 -23.01 -2.17
N LEU A 44 9.66 -23.25 -1.31
CA LEU A 44 10.17 -22.25 -0.36
C LEU A 44 10.78 -21.06 -1.09
N GLU A 45 11.56 -21.27 -2.12
CA GLU A 45 12.15 -20.18 -2.91
C GLU A 45 11.05 -19.29 -3.49
N SER A 46 10.03 -19.89 -4.09
CA SER A 46 8.89 -19.17 -4.65
C SER A 46 8.10 -18.40 -3.59
N LEU A 47 7.81 -19.03 -2.46
CA LEU A 47 7.05 -18.42 -1.36
C LEU A 47 7.85 -17.32 -0.66
N GLU A 48 9.15 -17.48 -0.47
CA GLU A 48 10.01 -16.47 0.13
C GLU A 48 10.13 -15.25 -0.77
N GLN A 49 10.23 -15.44 -2.07
CA GLN A 49 10.20 -14.35 -3.04
C GLN A 49 8.86 -13.61 -2.98
N ARG A 50 7.77 -14.35 -2.97
CA ARG A 50 6.40 -13.79 -2.85
C ARG A 50 6.24 -12.99 -1.56
N SER A 51 6.66 -13.55 -0.44
CA SER A 51 6.60 -12.90 0.87
C SER A 51 7.43 -11.60 0.87
N ALA A 52 8.62 -11.62 0.29
CA ALA A 52 9.46 -10.43 0.17
C ALA A 52 8.80 -9.33 -0.66
N GLU A 53 8.19 -9.68 -1.79
CA GLU A 53 7.46 -8.73 -2.65
C GLU A 53 6.26 -8.13 -1.93
N LEU A 54 5.46 -8.96 -1.25
CA LEU A 54 4.30 -8.51 -0.49
C LEU A 54 4.71 -7.63 0.70
N THR A 55 5.80 -7.98 1.38
CA THR A 55 6.35 -7.18 2.49
C THR A 55 6.80 -5.81 2.00
N ALA A 56 7.54 -5.75 0.89
CA ALA A 56 8.01 -4.49 0.32
C ALA A 56 6.83 -3.59 -0.08
N ALA A 57 5.80 -4.16 -0.70
CA ALA A 57 4.60 -3.44 -1.09
C ALA A 57 3.86 -2.89 0.13
N TRP A 58 3.68 -3.72 1.15
CA TRP A 58 3.03 -3.33 2.41
C TRP A 58 3.79 -2.23 3.15
N ASP A 59 5.13 -2.36 3.23
CA ASP A 59 5.98 -1.34 3.86
C ASP A 59 5.89 0.00 3.11
N GLY A 60 5.82 -0.04 1.79
CA GLY A 60 5.62 1.15 0.96
C GLY A 60 4.29 1.84 1.25
N ILE A 61 3.21 1.07 1.36
CA ILE A 61 1.88 1.59 1.71
C ILE A 61 1.88 2.21 3.11
N LYS A 62 2.47 1.53 4.09
CA LYS A 62 2.58 2.05 5.45
C LYS A 62 3.35 3.36 5.51
N ALA A 63 4.45 3.48 4.76
CA ALA A 63 5.24 4.70 4.69
C ALA A 63 4.42 5.87 4.13
N ARG A 64 3.64 5.63 3.08
CA ARG A 64 2.76 6.66 2.49
C ARG A 64 1.64 7.06 3.44
N MET A 65 1.05 6.10 4.15
CA MET A 65 0.03 6.39 5.17
C MET A 65 0.61 7.22 6.33
N ALA A 66 1.83 6.93 6.75
CA ALA A 66 2.52 7.70 7.79
C ALA A 66 2.76 9.15 7.36
N GLU A 67 3.09 9.39 6.08
CA GLU A 67 3.24 10.74 5.53
C GLU A 67 1.91 11.50 5.56
N VAL A 68 0.81 10.86 5.19
CA VAL A 68 -0.54 11.45 5.29
C VAL A 68 -0.84 11.86 6.73
N ALA A 69 -0.60 10.96 7.69
CA ALA A 69 -0.84 11.23 9.10
C ALA A 69 0.01 12.42 9.61
N LYS A 70 1.27 12.48 9.20
CA LYS A 70 2.19 13.58 9.53
C LYS A 70 1.66 14.92 9.01
N LEU A 71 1.23 14.95 7.74
CA LEU A 71 0.71 16.18 7.13
C LEU A 71 -0.62 16.62 7.75
N GLN A 72 -1.49 15.68 8.11
CA GLN A 72 -2.73 15.98 8.84
C GLN A 72 -2.43 16.62 10.19
N GLN A 73 -1.43 16.12 10.91
CA GLN A 73 -1.02 16.67 12.20
C GLN A 73 -0.44 18.08 12.03
N GLN A 74 0.43 18.28 11.04
CA GLN A 74 0.99 19.60 10.72
C GLN A 74 -0.11 20.60 10.37
N LEU A 75 -1.12 20.18 9.62
CA LEU A 75 -2.25 21.02 9.25
C LEU A 75 -3.05 21.46 10.49
N GLU A 76 -3.34 20.52 11.39
CA GLU A 76 -4.01 20.83 12.66
C GLU A 76 -3.19 21.79 13.51
N ASP A 77 -1.89 21.58 13.64
CA ASP A 77 -0.99 22.44 14.40
C ASP A 77 -0.96 23.85 13.83
N GLN A 78 -0.93 23.99 12.50
CA GLN A 78 -0.93 25.31 11.87
C GLN A 78 -2.28 26.01 11.95
N ARG A 79 -3.39 25.28 11.93
CA ARG A 79 -4.71 25.84 12.17
C ARG A 79 -4.85 26.37 13.60
N HIS A 80 -4.27 25.65 14.56
CA HIS A 80 -4.20 26.11 15.96
C HIS A 80 -3.36 27.38 16.06
N ASN A 81 -2.19 27.41 15.39
CA ASN A 81 -1.33 28.59 15.36
C ASN A 81 -2.03 29.81 14.75
N LEU A 82 -2.85 29.59 13.70
CA LEU A 82 -3.66 30.64 13.11
C LEU A 82 -4.67 31.21 14.12
N ASP A 83 -5.36 30.33 14.84
CA ASP A 83 -6.32 30.73 15.87
C ASP A 83 -5.63 31.57 16.95
N VAL A 84 -4.47 31.14 17.43
CA VAL A 84 -3.67 31.89 18.42
C VAL A 84 -3.22 33.25 17.86
N ALA A 85 -2.70 33.29 16.63
CA ALA A 85 -2.27 34.53 15.98
C ALA A 85 -3.42 35.54 15.85
N GLN A 86 -4.60 35.07 15.49
CA GLN A 86 -5.81 35.92 15.39
C GLN A 86 -6.21 36.47 16.75
N ARG A 87 -6.20 35.66 17.80
CA ARG A 87 -6.53 36.08 19.17
C ARG A 87 -5.53 37.09 19.72
N GLU A 88 -4.24 36.93 19.39
CA GLU A 88 -3.17 37.85 19.82
C GLU A 88 -3.03 39.08 18.94
N GLY A 89 -3.79 39.19 17.88
CA GLY A 89 -3.75 40.33 16.96
C GLY A 89 -2.53 40.38 16.10
N LYS A 90 -1.81 39.24 15.91
CA LYS A 90 -0.63 39.10 15.03
C LYS A 90 -1.06 38.93 13.58
N LEU A 91 -1.43 40.06 12.94
CA LEU A 91 -2.05 40.06 11.62
C LEU A 91 -1.16 39.51 10.51
N GLU A 92 0.18 39.82 10.54
CA GLU A 92 1.14 39.33 9.56
C GLU A 92 1.29 37.81 9.65
N ALA A 93 1.44 37.28 10.86
CA ALA A 93 1.54 35.83 11.09
C ALA A 93 0.26 35.12 10.66
N ALA A 94 -0.90 35.68 10.98
CA ALA A 94 -2.19 35.13 10.57
C ALA A 94 -2.37 35.12 9.05
N ALA A 95 -1.94 36.19 8.38
CA ALA A 95 -2.01 36.30 6.92
C ALA A 95 -1.08 35.28 6.23
N GLU A 96 0.13 35.12 6.73
CA GLU A 96 1.07 34.11 6.20
C GLU A 96 0.52 32.70 6.33
N LEU A 97 -0.09 32.37 7.48
CA LEU A 97 -0.72 31.07 7.70
C LEU A 97 -1.90 30.85 6.75
N THR A 98 -2.78 31.83 6.64
CA THR A 98 -4.02 31.74 5.83
C THR A 98 -3.73 31.63 4.33
N TYR A 99 -2.77 32.42 3.82
CA TYR A 99 -2.57 32.59 2.38
C TYR A 99 -1.38 31.81 1.82
N ALA A 100 -0.45 31.38 2.67
CA ALA A 100 0.74 30.65 2.22
C ALA A 100 0.87 29.27 2.86
N LYS A 101 0.99 29.18 4.18
CA LYS A 101 1.33 27.92 4.85
C LYS A 101 0.20 26.88 4.81
N LEU A 102 -1.03 27.27 5.15
CA LEU A 102 -2.17 26.35 5.15
C LEU A 102 -2.50 25.83 3.75
N PRO A 103 -2.58 26.67 2.70
CA PRO A 103 -2.81 26.18 1.36
C PRO A 103 -1.69 25.24 0.86
N ALA A 104 -0.43 25.52 1.19
CA ALA A 104 0.70 24.64 0.83
C ALA A 104 0.56 23.26 1.48
N LEU A 105 0.23 23.21 2.78
CA LEU A 105 0.02 21.95 3.50
C LEU A 105 -1.19 21.18 2.97
N GLU A 106 -2.26 21.88 2.61
CA GLU A 106 -3.46 21.26 2.01
C GLU A 106 -3.13 20.61 0.67
N GLN A 107 -2.30 21.27 -0.15
CA GLN A 107 -1.83 20.70 -1.43
C GLN A 107 -0.92 19.47 -1.21
N GLU A 108 0.01 19.56 -0.26
CA GLU A 108 0.88 18.44 0.08
C GLU A 108 0.08 17.25 0.60
N LEU A 109 -0.93 17.50 1.44
CA LEU A 109 -1.81 16.47 1.96
C LEU A 109 -2.62 15.81 0.84
N ALA A 110 -3.17 16.59 -0.08
CA ALA A 110 -3.90 16.06 -1.23
C ALA A 110 -2.99 15.17 -2.10
N ALA A 111 -1.76 15.62 -2.37
CA ALA A 111 -0.77 14.84 -3.12
C ALA A 111 -0.39 13.54 -2.40
N ALA A 112 -0.22 13.58 -1.07
CA ALA A 112 0.10 12.40 -0.28
C ALA A 112 -1.05 11.38 -0.28
N LYS A 113 -2.30 11.84 -0.21
CA LYS A 113 -3.50 10.99 -0.32
C LYS A 113 -3.59 10.34 -1.71
N ASP A 114 -3.31 11.10 -2.77
CA ASP A 114 -3.28 10.57 -4.12
C ASP A 114 -2.19 9.51 -4.28
N ALA A 115 -1.02 9.71 -3.69
CA ALA A 115 0.07 8.74 -3.72
C ALA A 115 -0.32 7.42 -3.04
N VAL A 116 -1.09 7.47 -1.94
CA VAL A 116 -1.64 6.26 -1.30
C VAL A 116 -2.60 5.55 -2.25
N ALA A 117 -3.52 6.28 -2.86
CA ALA A 117 -4.49 5.72 -3.81
C ALA A 117 -3.80 5.09 -5.03
N GLU A 118 -2.78 5.75 -5.58
CA GLU A 118 -2.00 5.25 -6.73
C GLU A 118 -1.20 3.98 -6.37
N SER A 119 -0.66 3.89 -5.16
CA SER A 119 0.10 2.72 -4.74
C SER A 119 -0.73 1.44 -4.70
N GLN A 120 -2.04 1.55 -4.50
CA GLN A 120 -2.97 0.41 -4.57
C GLN A 120 -3.10 -0.15 -5.98
N LEU A 121 -2.96 0.68 -7.00
CA LEU A 121 -3.11 0.26 -8.40
C LEU A 121 -1.91 -0.55 -8.91
N VAL A 122 -0.73 -0.28 -8.36
CA VAL A 122 0.51 -0.94 -8.77
C VAL A 122 0.62 -2.34 -8.14
N ASP A 123 0.03 -2.53 -6.95
CA ASP A 123 0.13 -3.77 -6.17
C ASP A 123 -1.25 -4.40 -5.97
N GLU A 124 -1.87 -4.87 -7.05
CA GLU A 124 -3.18 -5.56 -7.03
C GLU A 124 -3.24 -6.69 -6.01
N GLU A 125 -2.12 -7.35 -5.75
CA GLU A 125 -2.03 -8.48 -4.82
C GLU A 125 -2.09 -8.06 -3.35
N VAL A 126 -1.74 -6.82 -3.05
CA VAL A 126 -1.80 -6.24 -1.70
C VAL A 126 -3.10 -5.50 -1.47
N THR A 127 -3.84 -5.15 -2.53
CA THR A 127 -5.10 -4.40 -2.46
C THR A 127 -6.31 -5.28 -2.17
N ALA A 128 -6.22 -6.15 -1.18
CA ALA A 128 -7.39 -6.85 -0.66
C ALA A 128 -8.38 -5.82 -0.07
N PRO A 129 -9.70 -6.10 -0.12
CA PRO A 129 -10.72 -5.16 0.40
C PRO A 129 -10.45 -4.69 1.83
N HIS A 130 -9.84 -5.53 2.68
CA HIS A 130 -9.52 -5.14 4.05
C HIS A 130 -8.41 -4.09 4.14
N ILE A 131 -7.44 -4.09 3.20
CA ILE A 131 -6.39 -3.06 3.12
C ILE A 131 -7.00 -1.74 2.67
N ALA A 132 -7.88 -1.77 1.66
CA ALA A 132 -8.62 -0.58 1.22
C ALA A 132 -9.41 0.03 2.38
N SER A 133 -10.04 -0.80 3.22
CA SER A 133 -10.76 -0.36 4.41
C SER A 133 -9.84 0.30 5.44
N VAL A 134 -8.66 -0.28 5.71
CA VAL A 134 -7.66 0.29 6.61
C VAL A 134 -7.17 1.64 6.09
N ILE A 135 -6.85 1.74 4.81
CA ILE A 135 -6.40 2.98 4.18
C ILE A 135 -7.49 4.05 4.23
N SER A 136 -8.75 3.68 3.94
CA SER A 136 -9.89 4.58 4.03
C SER A 136 -10.03 5.16 5.45
N SER A 137 -9.87 4.32 6.48
CA SER A 137 -9.91 4.74 7.88
C SER A 137 -8.79 5.73 8.23
N TRP A 138 -7.59 5.54 7.67
CA TRP A 138 -6.44 6.39 7.95
C TRP A 138 -6.43 7.70 7.17
N THR A 139 -6.86 7.68 5.91
CA THR A 139 -6.78 8.85 5.02
C THR A 139 -8.07 9.65 4.94
N GLY A 140 -9.19 9.06 5.38
CA GLY A 140 -10.52 9.65 5.22
C GLY A 140 -11.06 9.56 3.79
N ILE A 141 -10.40 8.82 2.89
CA ILE A 141 -10.90 8.57 1.54
C ILE A 141 -11.88 7.39 1.60
N PRO A 142 -13.14 7.54 1.15
CA PRO A 142 -14.09 6.42 1.13
C PRO A 142 -13.62 5.24 0.29
N VAL A 143 -13.82 4.03 0.79
CA VAL A 143 -13.45 2.78 0.08
C VAL A 143 -14.06 2.75 -1.32
N ASP A 144 -15.31 3.17 -1.46
CA ASP A 144 -16.03 3.19 -2.75
C ASP A 144 -15.33 4.08 -3.77
N LYS A 145 -14.83 5.24 -3.35
CA LYS A 145 -14.07 6.16 -4.23
C LYS A 145 -12.73 5.57 -4.64
N MET A 146 -12.07 4.86 -3.74
CA MET A 146 -10.79 4.18 -4.04
C MET A 146 -11.01 3.10 -5.10
N LEU A 147 -12.05 2.30 -4.93
CA LEU A 147 -12.42 1.23 -5.88
C LEU A 147 -12.90 1.80 -7.23
N GLU A 148 -13.63 2.91 -7.23
CA GLU A 148 -14.04 3.60 -8.45
C GLU A 148 -12.86 4.17 -9.22
N GLY A 149 -11.92 4.82 -8.53
CA GLY A 149 -10.70 5.32 -9.14
C GLY A 149 -9.87 4.21 -9.79
N GLU A 150 -9.78 3.08 -9.13
CA GLU A 150 -9.13 1.87 -9.64
C GLU A 150 -9.87 1.34 -10.88
N ARG A 151 -11.20 1.29 -10.82
CA ARG A 151 -12.04 0.87 -11.94
C ARG A 151 -11.88 1.76 -13.17
N GLU A 152 -11.91 3.06 -12.99
CA GLU A 152 -11.74 4.03 -14.08
C GLU A 152 -10.37 3.90 -14.74
N LYS A 153 -9.31 3.74 -13.94
CA LYS A 153 -7.95 3.54 -14.45
C LYS A 153 -7.81 2.21 -15.19
N LEU A 154 -8.39 1.13 -14.66
CA LEU A 154 -8.41 -0.18 -15.32
C LEU A 154 -9.18 -0.13 -16.65
N LEU A 155 -10.33 0.52 -16.67
CA LEU A 155 -11.12 0.71 -17.91
C LEU A 155 -10.34 1.52 -18.92
N GLY A 156 -9.64 2.57 -18.48
CA GLY A 156 -8.75 3.36 -19.33
C GLY A 156 -7.59 2.55 -19.91
N MET A 157 -6.99 1.70 -19.10
CA MET A 157 -5.91 0.79 -19.51
C MET A 157 -6.41 -0.28 -20.48
N GLU A 158 -7.57 -0.87 -20.21
CA GLU A 158 -8.20 -1.84 -21.11
C GLU A 158 -8.54 -1.23 -22.47
N ALA A 159 -9.05 -0.01 -22.50
CA ALA A 159 -9.32 0.70 -23.74
C ALA A 159 -8.03 0.93 -24.55
N ILE A 160 -6.93 1.31 -23.91
CA ILE A 160 -5.62 1.51 -24.55
C ILE A 160 -5.06 0.18 -25.07
N ILE A 161 -5.12 -0.87 -24.25
CA ILE A 161 -4.66 -2.22 -24.63
C ILE A 161 -5.54 -2.77 -25.75
N GLY A 162 -6.85 -2.60 -25.66
CA GLY A 162 -7.80 -2.99 -26.71
C GLY A 162 -7.50 -2.34 -28.06
N GLN A 163 -7.20 -1.05 -28.06
CA GLN A 163 -6.79 -0.32 -29.28
C GLN A 163 -5.48 -0.85 -29.84
N ARG A 164 -4.50 -1.16 -29.00
CA ARG A 164 -3.21 -1.74 -29.43
C ARG A 164 -3.37 -3.14 -30.01
N ILE A 165 -4.19 -3.97 -29.42
CA ILE A 165 -4.47 -5.34 -29.88
C ILE A 165 -5.20 -5.28 -31.24
N ILE A 166 -6.18 -4.42 -31.40
CA ILE A 166 -6.90 -4.22 -32.66
C ILE A 166 -5.95 -3.73 -33.74
N GLY A 167 -5.05 -2.78 -33.41
CA GLY A 167 -4.03 -2.28 -34.33
C GLY A 167 -3.01 -3.35 -34.75
N GLN A 168 -2.65 -4.30 -33.87
CA GLN A 168 -1.75 -5.40 -34.17
C GLN A 168 -2.43 -6.51 -34.99
N SER A 169 -3.72 -6.74 -34.81
CA SER A 169 -4.45 -7.77 -35.56
C SER A 169 -4.74 -7.37 -37.01
N GLU A 170 -4.69 -6.08 -37.33
CA GLU A 170 -4.82 -5.58 -38.68
C GLU A 170 -3.51 -5.55 -39.48
N ALA A 171 -2.39 -5.74 -38.79
CA ALA A 171 -1.07 -5.84 -39.40
C ALA A 171 -0.72 -7.30 -39.73
#